data_6b8162857b54a44dade8d564e73f2985
#
_entry.id   6b8162857b54a44dade8d564e73f2985
#
_cell.length_a   1.000
_cell.length_b   1.000
_cell.length_c   1.000
_cell.angle_alpha   90.00
_cell.angle_beta   90.00
_cell.angle_gamma   90.00
#
_symmetry.space_group_name_H-M   'P 1'
#
loop_
_entity.id
_entity.type
_entity.pdbx_description
1 polymer ?
#
loop_
_entity_poly.entity_id
_entity_poly.type
_entity_poly.pdbx_seq_one_letter_code
_entity_poly.pdbx_strand_id
1 'polypeptide(L)'
;MGERPGRGGVSELNPLAVVRQARMAGIVWDEGFARVSDLAGRFGVSAVTVRADLTALEARARVRRVRGGAVPPSGLLGEQPFESSQWEAPLQKSSIGVHAAGMIATGDTVILDVGTTTTAIARALVLRTGLRDVTVVTNGLNIALELERASPRISVVVTGGTLRPLQHSLVNPLGTTLLERLRASVAFVGCNGVDPEVGITNVNLPEAEVKRAMLLAARRRVIVADGSKVGEVELAKVCDIEEVSLLITDPTADPEVVAEIAAAGCQVELAG
;
A
#
# COMPACT_ATOMS: atom_id res chain seq x y z
N MET A 1 -12.85 -40.74 -35.78
CA MET A 1 -11.48 -40.63 -35.23
C MET A 1 -11.17 -39.16 -35.22
N GLY A 2 -11.48 -38.49 -34.12
CA GLY A 2 -11.38 -37.03 -33.95
C GLY A 2 -10.50 -36.74 -32.73
N GLU A 3 -9.34 -36.20 -32.98
CA GLU A 3 -8.39 -35.77 -31.97
C GLU A 3 -8.97 -34.56 -31.19
N ARG A 4 -8.94 -34.64 -29.87
CA ARG A 4 -9.26 -33.53 -28.99
C ARG A 4 -8.02 -32.63 -28.85
N PRO A 5 -8.14 -31.30 -28.98
CA PRO A 5 -7.01 -30.40 -28.70
C PRO A 5 -6.71 -30.40 -27.20
N GLY A 6 -5.42 -30.51 -26.88
CA GLY A 6 -4.87 -30.54 -25.53
C GLY A 6 -5.21 -29.30 -24.72
N ARG A 7 -5.57 -29.49 -23.47
CA ARG A 7 -5.68 -28.46 -22.44
C ARG A 7 -4.28 -27.88 -22.20
N GLY A 8 -4.10 -26.63 -22.54
CA GLY A 8 -2.94 -25.83 -22.11
C GLY A 8 -2.94 -25.76 -20.58
N GLY A 9 -1.97 -26.42 -19.96
CA GLY A 9 -1.78 -26.39 -18.52
C GLY A 9 -1.44 -24.98 -18.06
N VAL A 10 -2.27 -24.41 -17.20
CA VAL A 10 -1.88 -23.30 -16.34
C VAL A 10 -0.81 -23.85 -15.41
N SER A 11 0.45 -23.44 -15.60
CA SER A 11 1.57 -23.81 -14.73
C SER A 11 1.24 -23.36 -13.30
N GLU A 12 0.97 -24.33 -12.42
CA GLU A 12 0.84 -24.06 -10.96
C GLU A 12 2.14 -23.42 -10.49
N LEU A 13 2.03 -22.15 -10.08
CA LEU A 13 3.16 -21.38 -9.55
C LEU A 13 3.61 -22.03 -8.23
N ASN A 14 4.84 -22.52 -8.20
CA ASN A 14 5.48 -23.03 -6.98
C ASN A 14 5.47 -21.90 -5.92
N PRO A 15 4.81 -22.07 -4.75
CA PRO A 15 4.69 -21.03 -3.72
C PRO A 15 6.05 -20.45 -3.29
N LEU A 16 7.09 -21.29 -3.22
CA LEU A 16 8.45 -20.85 -2.91
C LEU A 16 9.05 -19.95 -4.00
N ALA A 17 8.71 -20.17 -5.26
CA ALA A 17 9.15 -19.33 -6.36
C ALA A 17 8.47 -17.95 -6.31
N VAL A 18 7.20 -17.88 -5.97
CA VAL A 18 6.46 -16.62 -5.86
C VAL A 18 7.05 -15.72 -4.77
N VAL A 19 7.30 -16.26 -3.58
CA VAL A 19 7.94 -15.54 -2.47
C VAL A 19 9.36 -15.08 -2.84
N ARG A 20 10.13 -15.94 -3.47
CA ARG A 20 11.48 -15.60 -3.94
C ARG A 20 11.46 -14.47 -4.96
N GLN A 21 10.58 -14.55 -5.95
CA GLN A 21 10.40 -13.51 -6.99
C GLN A 21 10.02 -12.17 -6.40
N ALA A 22 9.08 -12.13 -5.45
CA ALA A 22 8.69 -10.89 -4.77
C ALA A 22 9.90 -10.24 -4.05
N ARG A 23 10.68 -11.02 -3.31
CA ARG A 23 11.91 -10.53 -2.64
C ARG A 23 12.98 -10.08 -3.63
N MET A 24 13.16 -10.78 -4.77
CA MET A 24 14.08 -10.36 -5.81
C MET A 24 13.68 -9.01 -6.41
N ALA A 25 12.39 -8.79 -6.65
CA ALA A 25 11.88 -7.52 -7.14
C ALA A 25 12.20 -6.39 -6.13
N GLY A 26 11.93 -6.58 -4.83
CA GLY A 26 12.29 -5.64 -3.78
C GLY A 26 13.76 -5.23 -3.85
N ILE A 27 14.68 -6.19 -3.84
CA ILE A 27 16.14 -5.91 -3.93
C ILE A 27 16.49 -5.09 -5.19
N VAL A 28 15.88 -5.40 -6.35
CA VAL A 28 16.12 -4.65 -7.58
C VAL A 28 15.68 -3.20 -7.44
N TRP A 29 14.58 -2.95 -6.73
CA TRP A 29 14.06 -1.61 -6.49
C TRP A 29 14.91 -0.85 -5.49
N ASP A 30 15.25 -1.44 -4.36
CA ASP A 30 16.04 -0.82 -3.28
C ASP A 30 17.45 -0.44 -3.74
N GLU A 31 18.09 -1.32 -4.53
CA GLU A 31 19.46 -1.11 -5.01
C GLU A 31 19.54 -0.39 -6.37
N GLY A 32 18.42 -0.14 -7.04
CA GLY A 32 18.37 0.45 -8.38
C GLY A 32 18.93 -0.45 -9.48
N PHE A 33 19.77 -1.42 -9.13
CA PHE A 33 20.33 -2.46 -10.00
C PHE A 33 20.79 -3.67 -9.19
N ALA A 34 20.33 -4.86 -9.53
CA ALA A 34 20.79 -6.12 -8.91
C ALA A 34 21.41 -7.06 -9.94
N ARG A 35 22.59 -7.58 -9.65
CA ARG A 35 23.29 -8.55 -10.51
C ARG A 35 22.72 -9.95 -10.33
N VAL A 36 22.67 -10.73 -11.41
CA VAL A 36 22.27 -12.15 -11.37
C VAL A 36 23.14 -12.95 -10.40
N SER A 37 24.45 -12.68 -10.33
CA SER A 37 25.37 -13.35 -9.40
C SER A 37 25.01 -13.09 -7.94
N ASP A 38 24.69 -11.85 -7.61
CA ASP A 38 24.42 -11.41 -6.24
C ASP A 38 23.08 -11.96 -5.75
N LEU A 39 22.06 -11.91 -6.62
CA LEU A 39 20.78 -12.55 -6.37
C LEU A 39 20.92 -14.07 -6.19
N ALA A 40 21.74 -14.74 -7.05
CA ALA A 40 21.99 -16.18 -6.91
C ALA A 40 22.60 -16.52 -5.52
N GLY A 41 23.58 -15.74 -5.08
CA GLY A 41 24.20 -15.90 -3.76
C GLY A 41 23.23 -15.64 -2.61
N ARG A 42 22.47 -14.55 -2.66
CA ARG A 42 21.50 -14.16 -1.59
C ARG A 42 20.36 -15.16 -1.42
N PHE A 43 19.89 -15.75 -2.51
CA PHE A 43 18.77 -16.70 -2.48
C PHE A 43 19.18 -18.17 -2.50
N GLY A 44 20.48 -18.49 -2.58
CA GLY A 44 20.98 -19.87 -2.61
C GLY A 44 20.47 -20.67 -3.81
N VAL A 45 20.25 -20.02 -4.95
CA VAL A 45 19.74 -20.65 -6.19
C VAL A 45 20.71 -20.45 -7.36
N SER A 46 20.58 -21.25 -8.42
CA SER A 46 21.44 -21.13 -9.59
C SER A 46 21.17 -19.82 -10.36
N ALA A 47 22.20 -19.32 -11.07
CA ALA A 47 22.04 -18.18 -11.97
C ALA A 47 20.97 -18.42 -13.07
N VAL A 48 20.73 -19.68 -13.43
CA VAL A 48 19.67 -20.07 -14.37
C VAL A 48 18.31 -19.83 -13.74
N THR A 49 18.12 -20.22 -12.48
CA THR A 49 16.90 -19.99 -11.71
C THR A 49 16.62 -18.49 -11.56
N VAL A 50 17.65 -17.69 -11.21
CA VAL A 50 17.51 -16.23 -11.13
C VAL A 50 17.08 -15.63 -12.46
N ARG A 51 17.67 -16.04 -13.58
CA ARG A 51 17.28 -15.54 -14.91
C ARG A 51 15.83 -15.90 -15.25
N ALA A 52 15.38 -17.11 -14.92
CA ALA A 52 13.98 -17.52 -15.11
C ALA A 52 13.04 -16.69 -14.25
N ASP A 53 13.39 -16.45 -12.96
CA ASP A 53 12.62 -15.60 -12.07
C ASP A 53 12.55 -14.14 -12.56
N LEU A 54 13.67 -13.56 -12.98
CA LEU A 54 13.72 -12.22 -13.54
C LEU A 54 12.91 -12.12 -14.86
N THR A 55 12.87 -13.16 -15.68
CA THR A 55 12.02 -13.21 -16.87
C THR A 55 10.55 -13.21 -16.51
N ALA A 56 10.16 -13.99 -15.51
CA ALA A 56 8.78 -14.00 -15.00
C ALA A 56 8.37 -12.65 -14.36
N LEU A 57 9.31 -11.98 -13.69
CA LEU A 57 9.10 -10.64 -13.12
C LEU A 57 8.99 -9.57 -14.21
N GLU A 58 9.82 -9.64 -15.26
CA GLU A 58 9.75 -8.73 -16.41
C GLU A 58 8.44 -8.87 -17.17
N ALA A 59 7.95 -10.09 -17.38
CA ALA A 59 6.65 -10.35 -18.02
C ALA A 59 5.46 -9.75 -17.23
N ARG A 60 5.66 -9.50 -15.93
CA ARG A 60 4.69 -8.84 -15.04
C ARG A 60 4.99 -7.35 -14.79
N ALA A 61 5.89 -6.77 -15.59
CA ALA A 61 6.35 -5.39 -15.45
C ALA A 61 6.90 -5.03 -14.04
N ARG A 62 7.46 -6.00 -13.31
CA ARG A 62 8.01 -5.80 -11.96
C ARG A 62 9.47 -5.37 -11.96
N VAL A 63 10.20 -5.76 -12.97
CA VAL A 63 11.60 -5.38 -13.22
C VAL A 63 11.81 -5.24 -14.72
N ARG A 64 12.89 -4.58 -15.14
CA ARG A 64 13.39 -4.58 -16.50
C ARG A 64 14.75 -5.27 -16.53
N ARG A 65 14.90 -6.30 -17.33
CA ARG A 65 16.18 -7.00 -17.46
C ARG A 65 17.16 -6.19 -18.27
N VAL A 66 18.41 -6.19 -17.82
CA VAL A 66 19.56 -5.59 -18.51
C VAL A 66 20.70 -6.60 -18.57
N ARG A 67 21.79 -6.26 -19.28
CA ARG A 67 22.95 -7.16 -19.36
C ARG A 67 23.52 -7.42 -17.96
N GLY A 68 23.46 -8.67 -17.51
CA GLY A 68 24.03 -9.12 -16.23
C GLY A 68 23.15 -8.95 -15.00
N GLY A 69 21.94 -8.38 -15.11
CA GLY A 69 21.08 -8.13 -13.96
C GLY A 69 19.69 -7.63 -14.33
N ALA A 70 19.09 -6.92 -13.38
CA ALA A 70 17.83 -6.25 -13.56
C ALA A 70 17.85 -4.87 -12.89
N VAL A 71 17.02 -3.95 -13.41
CA VAL A 71 16.75 -2.62 -12.89
C VAL A 71 15.24 -2.46 -12.68
N PRO A 72 14.80 -1.46 -11.91
CA PRO A 72 13.38 -1.10 -11.86
C PRO A 72 12.81 -0.85 -13.25
N PRO A 73 11.52 -1.12 -13.51
CA PRO A 73 10.91 -0.86 -14.81
C PRO A 73 10.96 0.64 -15.13
N SER A 74 11.30 0.98 -16.36
CA SER A 74 11.33 2.38 -16.81
C SER A 74 9.91 2.92 -16.91
N GLY A 75 9.62 4.06 -16.26
CA GLY A 75 8.42 4.81 -16.58
C GLY A 75 7.50 5.27 -15.45
N LEU A 76 7.76 4.90 -14.21
CA LEU A 76 7.03 5.47 -13.07
C LEU A 76 8.06 5.87 -11.99
N LEU A 77 8.12 7.12 -11.69
CA LEU A 77 8.93 7.82 -10.69
C LEU A 77 9.07 7.02 -9.37
N GLY A 78 9.98 6.04 -9.31
CA GLY A 78 10.34 5.35 -8.07
C GLY A 78 9.25 4.53 -7.36
N GLU A 79 8.02 4.43 -7.91
CA GLU A 79 6.91 3.76 -7.24
C GLU A 79 7.10 2.23 -7.21
N GLN A 80 7.13 1.65 -6.02
CA GLN A 80 7.28 0.22 -5.83
C GLN A 80 5.94 -0.53 -6.00
N PRO A 81 5.94 -1.76 -6.54
CA PRO A 81 4.76 -2.63 -6.55
C PRO A 81 4.24 -2.92 -5.14
N PHE A 82 2.93 -3.02 -4.98
CA PHE A 82 2.30 -3.39 -3.72
C PHE A 82 2.91 -4.64 -3.07
N GLU A 83 3.19 -5.68 -3.88
CA GLU A 83 3.75 -6.95 -3.40
C GLU A 83 5.20 -6.83 -2.90
N SER A 84 5.92 -5.81 -3.33
CA SER A 84 7.26 -5.51 -2.78
C SER A 84 7.12 -4.74 -1.47
N SER A 85 6.34 -3.66 -1.48
CA SER A 85 6.14 -2.79 -0.34
C SER A 85 5.52 -3.48 0.88
N GLN A 86 4.74 -4.56 0.68
CA GLN A 86 4.17 -5.30 1.82
C GLN A 86 5.23 -5.98 2.72
N TRP A 87 6.46 -6.20 2.20
CA TRP A 87 7.55 -6.81 2.95
C TRP A 87 8.48 -5.79 3.61
N GLU A 88 8.28 -4.51 3.31
CA GLU A 88 8.97 -3.42 3.99
C GLU A 88 8.26 -3.11 5.31
N ALA A 89 9.03 -3.02 6.39
CA ALA A 89 8.54 -2.68 7.73
C ALA A 89 7.25 -3.44 8.15
N PRO A 90 7.16 -4.79 7.99
CA PRO A 90 5.90 -5.50 8.17
C PRO A 90 5.40 -5.48 9.63
N LEU A 91 6.29 -5.44 10.60
CA LEU A 91 5.94 -5.37 12.03
C LEU A 91 5.38 -3.99 12.36
N GLN A 92 6.02 -2.93 11.90
CA GLN A 92 5.59 -1.54 12.09
C GLN A 92 4.21 -1.32 11.49
N LYS A 93 4.00 -1.73 10.25
CA LYS A 93 2.69 -1.65 9.58
C LYS A 93 1.63 -2.46 10.31
N SER A 94 1.97 -3.61 10.88
CA SER A 94 1.05 -4.41 11.69
C SER A 94 0.67 -3.68 12.98
N SER A 95 1.63 -3.10 13.71
CA SER A 95 1.37 -2.30 14.93
C SER A 95 0.48 -1.09 14.62
N ILE A 96 0.81 -0.33 13.58
CA ILE A 96 0.00 0.78 13.10
C ILE A 96 -1.42 0.31 12.74
N GLY A 97 -1.54 -0.83 12.04
CA GLY A 97 -2.81 -1.42 11.65
C GLY A 97 -3.70 -1.77 12.84
N VAL A 98 -3.14 -2.39 13.88
CA VAL A 98 -3.85 -2.75 15.12
C VAL A 98 -4.26 -1.48 15.88
N HIS A 99 -3.36 -0.52 16.01
CA HIS A 99 -3.63 0.76 16.67
C HIS A 99 -4.78 1.52 15.99
N ALA A 100 -4.67 1.73 14.68
CA ALA A 100 -5.69 2.42 13.87
C ALA A 100 -7.05 1.68 13.90
N ALA A 101 -7.04 0.35 13.76
CA ALA A 101 -8.26 -0.44 13.87
C ALA A 101 -8.91 -0.29 15.26
N GLY A 102 -8.13 -0.11 16.32
CA GLY A 102 -8.59 0.14 17.69
C GLY A 102 -9.49 1.37 17.82
N MET A 103 -9.31 2.37 16.98
CA MET A 103 -10.04 3.63 16.97
C MET A 103 -11.43 3.55 16.33
N ILE A 104 -11.74 2.45 15.64
CA ILE A 104 -13.01 2.27 14.92
C ILE A 104 -14.04 1.67 15.86
N ALA A 105 -15.23 2.26 15.89
CA ALA A 105 -16.36 1.83 16.71
C ALA A 105 -17.49 1.21 15.86
N THR A 106 -18.39 0.50 16.52
CA THR A 106 -19.64 0.01 15.93
C THR A 106 -20.46 1.18 15.36
N GLY A 107 -20.97 1.04 14.16
CA GLY A 107 -21.75 2.06 13.45
C GLY A 107 -20.92 3.09 12.67
N ASP A 108 -19.58 3.01 12.71
CA ASP A 108 -18.74 3.94 11.99
C ASP A 108 -18.78 3.74 10.45
N THR A 109 -18.65 4.86 9.75
CA THR A 109 -18.29 4.88 8.34
C THR A 109 -16.83 5.25 8.22
N VAL A 110 -16.03 4.34 7.69
CA VAL A 110 -14.57 4.43 7.60
C VAL A 110 -14.14 4.46 6.15
N ILE A 111 -13.25 5.37 5.80
CA ILE A 111 -12.55 5.33 4.51
C ILE A 111 -11.18 4.70 4.74
N LEU A 112 -10.87 3.65 3.99
CA LEU A 112 -9.54 3.04 3.92
C LEU A 112 -8.96 3.24 2.52
N ASP A 113 -7.89 4.00 2.45
CA ASP A 113 -7.11 4.16 1.23
C ASP A 113 -6.39 2.85 0.85
N VAL A 114 -6.01 2.70 -0.41
CA VAL A 114 -5.11 1.63 -0.86
C VAL A 114 -3.74 1.75 -0.19
N GLY A 115 -3.09 0.63 0.05
CA GLY A 115 -1.71 0.59 0.55
C GLY A 115 -1.46 -0.59 1.50
N THR A 116 -0.19 -0.83 1.79
CA THR A 116 0.21 -1.96 2.65
C THR A 116 -0.10 -1.72 4.12
N THR A 117 0.05 -0.48 4.60
CA THR A 117 -0.29 -0.09 5.98
C THR A 117 -1.82 -0.11 6.20
N THR A 118 -2.60 0.40 5.26
CA THR A 118 -4.06 0.35 5.32
C THR A 118 -4.61 -1.06 5.15
N THR A 119 -3.93 -1.93 4.40
CA THR A 119 -4.22 -3.38 4.37
C THR A 119 -4.02 -4.02 5.75
N ALA A 120 -3.01 -3.58 6.52
CA ALA A 120 -2.84 -4.06 7.89
C ALA A 120 -4.02 -3.63 8.81
N ILE A 121 -4.59 -2.42 8.59
CA ILE A 121 -5.83 -2.01 9.28
C ILE A 121 -6.99 -2.95 8.91
N ALA A 122 -7.17 -3.24 7.62
CA ALA A 122 -8.23 -4.16 7.17
C ALA A 122 -8.10 -5.54 7.82
N ARG A 123 -6.90 -6.10 7.88
CA ARG A 123 -6.62 -7.39 8.56
C ARG A 123 -6.95 -7.32 10.06
N ALA A 124 -6.56 -6.25 10.73
CA ALA A 124 -6.89 -6.05 12.14
C ALA A 124 -8.41 -5.92 12.38
N LEU A 125 -9.14 -5.26 11.48
CA LEU A 125 -10.60 -5.15 11.54
C LEU A 125 -11.30 -6.51 11.39
N VAL A 126 -10.81 -7.39 10.53
CA VAL A 126 -11.34 -8.76 10.38
C VAL A 126 -11.29 -9.50 11.72
N LEU A 127 -10.24 -9.31 12.50
CA LEU A 127 -10.04 -9.95 13.80
C LEU A 127 -10.90 -9.34 14.92
N ARG A 128 -11.42 -8.12 14.76
CA ARG A 128 -12.28 -7.46 15.74
C ARG A 128 -13.73 -7.95 15.67
N THR A 129 -13.98 -9.15 16.15
CA THR A 129 -15.27 -9.85 16.05
C THR A 129 -16.42 -9.14 16.81
N GLY A 130 -16.13 -8.21 17.72
CA GLY A 130 -17.12 -7.41 18.46
C GLY A 130 -17.76 -6.26 17.66
N LEU A 131 -17.13 -5.81 16.56
CA LEU A 131 -17.68 -4.73 15.74
C LEU A 131 -18.94 -5.15 14.99
N ARG A 132 -19.87 -4.21 14.81
CA ARG A 132 -21.12 -4.37 14.05
C ARG A 132 -21.42 -3.11 13.27
N ASP A 133 -22.12 -3.26 12.16
CA ASP A 133 -22.68 -2.15 11.36
C ASP A 133 -21.62 -1.13 10.92
N VAL A 134 -20.38 -1.60 10.68
CA VAL A 134 -19.31 -0.75 10.16
C VAL A 134 -19.39 -0.74 8.63
N THR A 135 -19.33 0.44 8.03
CA THR A 135 -19.21 0.59 6.57
C THR A 135 -17.80 1.03 6.24
N VAL A 136 -17.10 0.27 5.40
CA VAL A 136 -15.79 0.62 4.89
C VAL A 136 -15.88 1.01 3.42
N VAL A 137 -15.43 2.20 3.10
CA VAL A 137 -15.26 2.69 1.72
C VAL A 137 -13.80 2.61 1.34
N THR A 138 -13.45 2.00 0.22
CA THR A 138 -12.06 1.84 -0.21
C THR A 138 -11.90 1.91 -1.71
N ASN A 139 -10.74 2.41 -2.16
CA ASN A 139 -10.28 2.34 -3.55
C ASN A 139 -9.31 1.17 -3.77
N GLY A 140 -8.99 0.38 -2.73
CA GLY A 140 -8.08 -0.76 -2.79
C GLY A 140 -8.82 -2.08 -2.98
N LEU A 141 -8.57 -2.77 -4.11
CA LEU A 141 -9.20 -4.07 -4.38
C LEU A 141 -8.77 -5.15 -3.39
N ASN A 142 -7.52 -5.16 -3.00
CA ASN A 142 -6.98 -6.08 -1.99
C ASN A 142 -7.61 -5.86 -0.61
N ILE A 143 -7.90 -4.61 -0.23
CA ILE A 143 -8.59 -4.26 1.02
C ILE A 143 -10.03 -4.76 0.99
N ALA A 144 -10.73 -4.55 -0.12
CA ALA A 144 -12.10 -5.04 -0.27
C ALA A 144 -12.19 -6.57 -0.13
N LEU A 145 -11.29 -7.31 -0.78
CA LEU A 145 -11.21 -8.78 -0.68
C LEU A 145 -10.84 -9.25 0.74
N GLU A 146 -9.95 -8.55 1.43
CA GLU A 146 -9.60 -8.89 2.81
C GLU A 146 -10.81 -8.73 3.74
N LEU A 147 -11.56 -7.64 3.59
CA LEU A 147 -12.72 -7.32 4.43
C LEU A 147 -13.97 -8.15 4.11
N GLU A 148 -14.08 -8.77 2.93
CA GLU A 148 -15.17 -9.72 2.58
C GLU A 148 -15.34 -10.79 3.67
N ARG A 149 -14.23 -11.21 4.28
CA ARG A 149 -14.20 -12.23 5.36
C ARG A 149 -14.90 -11.77 6.65
N ALA A 150 -15.16 -10.47 6.78
CA ALA A 150 -15.85 -9.91 7.94
C ALA A 150 -17.36 -9.64 7.71
N SER A 151 -17.89 -9.98 6.53
CA SER A 151 -19.32 -9.89 6.23
C SER A 151 -20.13 -10.81 7.16
N PRO A 152 -21.33 -10.42 7.62
CA PRO A 152 -22.03 -9.15 7.36
C PRO A 152 -21.70 -8.03 8.35
N ARG A 153 -20.76 -8.23 9.29
CA ARG A 153 -20.40 -7.23 10.34
C ARG A 153 -19.84 -5.93 9.76
N ILE A 154 -19.14 -6.06 8.65
CA ILE A 154 -18.54 -4.95 7.90
C ILE A 154 -19.12 -4.98 6.48
N SER A 155 -19.74 -3.88 6.09
CA SER A 155 -20.16 -3.64 4.72
C SER A 155 -19.04 -2.92 3.97
N VAL A 156 -18.74 -3.38 2.74
CA VAL A 156 -17.65 -2.80 1.94
C VAL A 156 -18.21 -2.12 0.70
N VAL A 157 -17.81 -0.88 0.50
CA VAL A 157 -18.12 -0.08 -0.69
C VAL A 157 -16.81 0.20 -1.44
N VAL A 158 -16.72 -0.24 -2.69
CA VAL A 158 -15.57 0.05 -3.56
C VAL A 158 -15.88 1.29 -4.39
N THR A 159 -14.95 2.27 -4.38
CA THR A 159 -15.17 3.58 -5.00
C THR A 159 -15.43 3.54 -6.51
N GLY A 160 -14.96 2.49 -7.19
CA GLY A 160 -14.88 2.47 -8.64
C GLY A 160 -13.74 3.33 -9.18
N GLY A 161 -13.58 3.37 -10.51
CA GLY A 161 -12.52 4.12 -11.19
C GLY A 161 -11.67 3.24 -12.11
N THR A 162 -10.55 3.81 -12.57
CA THR A 162 -9.59 3.11 -13.44
C THR A 162 -8.61 2.32 -12.59
N LEU A 163 -8.44 1.03 -12.89
CA LEU A 163 -7.52 0.17 -12.18
C LEU A 163 -6.06 0.52 -12.49
N ARG A 164 -5.29 0.72 -11.44
CA ARG A 164 -3.82 0.74 -11.47
C ARG A 164 -3.28 -0.59 -10.95
N PRO A 165 -2.79 -1.48 -11.82
CA PRO A 165 -2.36 -2.82 -11.42
C PRO A 165 -1.20 -2.83 -10.42
N LEU A 166 -0.31 -1.82 -10.49
CA LEU A 166 0.89 -1.74 -9.64
C LEU A 166 0.56 -1.71 -8.15
N GLN A 167 -0.52 -1.03 -7.77
CA GLN A 167 -0.96 -0.85 -6.39
C GLN A 167 -2.28 -1.54 -6.07
N HIS A 168 -2.95 -2.18 -7.05
CA HIS A 168 -4.33 -2.67 -6.95
C HIS A 168 -5.32 -1.55 -6.58
N SER A 169 -5.01 -0.33 -6.99
CA SER A 169 -5.78 0.87 -6.67
C SER A 169 -6.75 1.25 -7.79
N LEU A 170 -7.87 1.82 -7.39
CA LEU A 170 -8.81 2.46 -8.29
C LEU A 170 -8.62 3.98 -8.20
N VAL A 171 -8.42 4.62 -9.35
CA VAL A 171 -8.24 6.07 -9.45
C VAL A 171 -9.26 6.69 -10.38
N ASN A 172 -9.26 8.00 -10.48
CA ASN A 172 -10.15 8.87 -11.25
C ASN A 172 -10.82 8.25 -12.49
N PRO A 173 -11.96 8.82 -12.94
CA PRO A 173 -12.71 9.93 -12.33
C PRO A 173 -13.81 9.49 -11.35
N LEU A 174 -14.28 8.22 -11.41
CA LEU A 174 -15.48 7.77 -10.69
C LEU A 174 -15.28 7.73 -9.17
N GLY A 175 -14.08 7.40 -8.72
CA GLY A 175 -13.77 7.31 -7.29
C GLY A 175 -13.94 8.64 -6.57
N THR A 176 -13.43 9.72 -7.14
CA THR A 176 -13.55 11.07 -6.57
C THR A 176 -14.99 11.55 -6.55
N THR A 177 -15.77 11.30 -7.62
CA THR A 177 -17.20 11.66 -7.69
C THR A 177 -18.02 10.98 -6.58
N LEU A 178 -17.73 9.74 -6.23
CA LEU A 178 -18.38 9.08 -5.10
C LEU A 178 -17.99 9.73 -3.77
N LEU A 179 -16.69 9.97 -3.55
CA LEU A 179 -16.15 10.54 -2.32
C LEU A 179 -16.71 11.92 -2.01
N GLU A 180 -16.96 12.76 -3.01
CA GLU A 180 -17.60 14.07 -2.83
C GLU A 180 -19.01 14.01 -2.20
N ARG A 181 -19.70 12.87 -2.37
CA ARG A 181 -21.06 12.63 -1.87
C ARG A 181 -21.10 11.90 -0.53
N LEU A 182 -19.94 11.54 0.02
CA LEU A 182 -19.84 10.81 1.28
C LEU A 182 -19.51 11.75 2.44
N ARG A 183 -19.85 11.27 3.66
CA ARG A 183 -19.38 11.85 4.92
C ARG A 183 -19.03 10.69 5.85
N ALA A 184 -17.73 10.45 6.01
CA ALA A 184 -17.22 9.38 6.86
C ALA A 184 -16.89 9.90 8.27
N SER A 185 -16.91 9.00 9.25
CA SER A 185 -16.44 9.27 10.62
C SER A 185 -14.94 9.55 10.62
N VAL A 186 -14.19 8.71 9.88
CA VAL A 186 -12.73 8.75 9.81
C VAL A 186 -12.23 8.26 8.44
N ALA A 187 -11.16 8.86 7.96
CA ALA A 187 -10.38 8.34 6.85
C ALA A 187 -8.97 7.98 7.34
N PHE A 188 -8.52 6.78 7.03
CA PHE A 188 -7.14 6.34 7.19
C PHE A 188 -6.49 6.32 5.81
N VAL A 189 -5.53 7.18 5.60
CA VAL A 189 -4.86 7.38 4.32
C VAL A 189 -3.36 7.11 4.47
N GLY A 190 -2.83 6.26 3.60
CA GLY A 190 -1.39 6.03 3.47
C GLY A 190 -0.71 7.12 2.64
N CYS A 191 0.62 7.22 2.75
CA CYS A 191 1.40 8.17 1.96
C CYS A 191 2.81 7.62 1.68
N ASN A 192 3.58 8.34 0.86
CA ASN A 192 4.98 8.04 0.60
C ASN A 192 5.92 9.03 1.34
N GLY A 193 5.42 10.20 1.74
CA GLY A 193 6.18 11.16 2.53
C GLY A 193 5.29 11.96 3.48
N VAL A 194 5.85 12.30 4.64
CA VAL A 194 5.26 13.18 5.68
C VAL A 194 6.33 14.17 6.11
N ASP A 195 6.13 15.42 5.79
CA ASP A 195 7.09 16.50 6.05
C ASP A 195 6.37 17.66 6.77
N PRO A 196 6.98 18.27 7.81
CA PRO A 196 6.34 19.32 8.58
C PRO A 196 6.04 20.61 7.79
N GLU A 197 6.82 20.92 6.74
CA GLU A 197 6.66 22.13 5.92
C GLU A 197 5.86 21.86 4.64
N VAL A 198 6.16 20.74 3.95
CA VAL A 198 5.53 20.40 2.68
C VAL A 198 4.17 19.75 2.88
N GLY A 199 3.99 19.00 3.98
CA GLY A 199 2.79 18.24 4.30
C GLY A 199 2.86 16.78 3.84
N ILE A 200 1.71 16.22 3.48
CA ILE A 200 1.57 14.83 3.05
C ILE A 200 1.80 14.72 1.55
N THR A 201 2.67 13.80 1.16
CA THR A 201 3.06 13.64 -0.25
C THR A 201 2.95 12.19 -0.74
N ASN A 202 2.82 12.03 -2.05
CA ASN A 202 2.69 10.74 -2.73
C ASN A 202 3.50 10.74 -4.04
N VAL A 203 4.01 9.59 -4.45
CA VAL A 203 4.77 9.48 -5.72
C VAL A 203 3.89 9.60 -6.95
N ASN A 204 2.60 9.26 -6.86
CA ASN A 204 1.66 9.18 -7.97
C ASN A 204 0.56 10.24 -7.88
N LEU A 205 0.49 11.12 -8.89
CA LEU A 205 -0.45 12.23 -8.91
C LEU A 205 -1.94 11.78 -8.93
N PRO A 206 -2.39 10.85 -9.78
CA PRO A 206 -3.76 10.34 -9.72
C PRO A 206 -4.18 9.75 -8.37
N GLU A 207 -3.25 9.08 -7.65
CA GLU A 207 -3.54 8.59 -6.29
C GLU A 207 -3.59 9.73 -5.28
N ALA A 208 -2.71 10.72 -5.39
CA ALA A 208 -2.74 11.90 -4.52
C ALA A 208 -4.09 12.63 -4.57
N GLU A 209 -4.69 12.75 -5.77
CA GLU A 209 -6.03 13.32 -5.95
C GLU A 209 -7.12 12.51 -5.22
N VAL A 210 -7.09 11.18 -5.32
CA VAL A 210 -8.04 10.31 -4.61
C VAL A 210 -7.84 10.39 -3.10
N LYS A 211 -6.60 10.36 -2.62
CA LYS A 211 -6.26 10.54 -1.20
C LYS A 211 -6.77 11.87 -0.65
N ARG A 212 -6.57 12.96 -1.41
CA ARG A 212 -7.12 14.27 -1.07
C ARG A 212 -8.64 14.22 -0.92
N ALA A 213 -9.36 13.63 -1.88
CA ALA A 213 -10.80 13.48 -1.83
C ALA A 213 -11.27 12.64 -0.62
N MET A 214 -10.53 11.58 -0.26
CA MET A 214 -10.80 10.76 0.92
C MET A 214 -10.69 11.55 2.23
N LEU A 215 -9.64 12.36 2.37
CA LEU A 215 -9.44 13.21 3.54
C LEU A 215 -10.57 14.24 3.67
N LEU A 216 -10.98 14.88 2.56
CA LEU A 216 -12.06 15.85 2.54
C LEU A 216 -13.45 15.24 2.84
N ALA A 217 -13.65 13.96 2.54
CA ALA A 217 -14.89 13.24 2.80
C ALA A 217 -15.05 12.81 4.28
N ALA A 218 -14.03 12.96 5.13
CA ALA A 218 -14.04 12.49 6.51
C ALA A 218 -13.97 13.63 7.53
N ARG A 219 -14.59 13.41 8.71
CA ARG A 219 -14.48 14.33 9.86
C ARG A 219 -13.10 14.26 10.51
N ARG A 220 -12.58 13.05 10.72
CA ARG A 220 -11.26 12.80 11.28
C ARG A 220 -10.33 12.31 10.17
N ARG A 221 -9.25 13.04 9.93
CA ARG A 221 -8.29 12.79 8.88
C ARG A 221 -7.04 12.19 9.50
N VAL A 222 -6.83 10.90 9.28
CA VAL A 222 -5.73 10.15 9.89
C VAL A 222 -4.77 9.69 8.80
N ILE A 223 -3.52 10.09 8.93
CA ILE A 223 -2.43 9.55 8.11
C ILE A 223 -1.80 8.37 8.84
N VAL A 224 -1.54 7.29 8.09
CA VAL A 224 -0.89 6.08 8.60
C VAL A 224 0.36 5.79 7.78
N ALA A 225 1.52 5.92 8.41
CA ALA A 225 2.81 5.81 7.75
C ALA A 225 3.84 5.18 8.69
N ASP A 226 4.61 4.21 8.20
CA ASP A 226 5.76 3.72 8.96
C ASP A 226 6.86 4.79 9.02
N GLY A 227 7.77 4.69 10.02
CA GLY A 227 8.76 5.71 10.32
C GLY A 227 9.68 6.05 9.15
N SER A 228 9.83 5.16 8.15
CA SER A 228 10.64 5.44 6.96
C SER A 228 10.04 6.51 6.02
N LYS A 229 8.79 6.92 6.25
CA LYS A 229 8.10 7.94 5.45
C LYS A 229 8.10 9.30 6.12
N VAL A 230 8.48 9.35 7.40
CA VAL A 230 8.55 10.59 8.19
C VAL A 230 9.85 11.33 7.85
N GLY A 231 9.74 12.59 7.43
CA GLY A 231 10.82 13.40 6.90
C GLY A 231 11.02 13.29 5.38
N GLU A 232 10.26 12.44 4.70
CA GLU A 232 10.37 12.27 3.24
C GLU A 232 9.38 13.16 2.49
N VAL A 233 9.79 13.61 1.29
CA VAL A 233 8.98 14.43 0.38
C VAL A 233 8.94 13.80 -1.00
N GLU A 234 7.73 13.65 -1.53
CA GLU A 234 7.49 13.04 -2.84
C GLU A 234 6.81 14.02 -3.81
N LEU A 235 6.70 13.61 -5.09
CA LEU A 235 6.29 14.46 -6.20
C LEU A 235 4.96 15.19 -5.99
N ALA A 236 3.94 14.48 -5.49
CA ALA A 236 2.55 14.97 -5.50
C ALA A 236 2.08 15.29 -4.08
N LYS A 237 1.79 16.54 -3.81
CA LYS A 237 1.20 16.97 -2.53
C LYS A 237 -0.25 16.49 -2.42
N VAL A 238 -0.57 15.87 -1.30
CA VAL A 238 -1.93 15.43 -0.94
C VAL A 238 -2.65 16.51 -0.13
N CYS A 239 -2.01 17.01 0.95
CA CYS A 239 -2.57 18.06 1.81
C CYS A 239 -1.47 18.71 2.65
N ASP A 240 -1.79 19.84 3.29
CA ASP A 240 -0.95 20.46 4.29
C ASP A 240 -0.99 19.64 5.60
N ILE A 241 0.05 19.79 6.43
CA ILE A 241 0.15 19.03 7.68
C ILE A 241 -0.94 19.44 8.67
N GLU A 242 -1.32 20.71 8.70
CA GLU A 242 -2.37 21.26 9.58
C GLU A 242 -3.77 20.73 9.23
N GLU A 243 -3.96 20.20 8.04
CA GLU A 243 -5.21 19.57 7.63
C GLU A 243 -5.37 18.15 8.22
N VAL A 244 -4.30 17.56 8.74
CA VAL A 244 -4.27 16.22 9.31
C VAL A 244 -4.64 16.27 10.78
N SER A 245 -5.65 15.49 11.18
CA SER A 245 -6.05 15.42 12.60
C SER A 245 -5.08 14.59 13.43
N LEU A 246 -4.49 13.55 12.81
CA LEU A 246 -3.63 12.60 13.49
C LEU A 246 -2.69 11.91 12.49
N LEU A 247 -1.42 11.81 12.84
CA LEU A 247 -0.45 10.89 12.24
C LEU A 247 -0.27 9.69 13.19
N ILE A 248 -0.48 8.47 12.69
CA ILE A 248 -0.08 7.24 13.37
C ILE A 248 1.18 6.73 12.68
N THR A 249 2.27 6.68 13.41
CA THR A 249 3.55 6.15 12.95
C THR A 249 4.12 5.17 13.98
N ASP A 250 5.36 4.74 13.82
CA ASP A 250 6.04 3.81 14.72
C ASP A 250 7.32 4.42 15.31
N PRO A 251 7.91 3.82 16.37
CA PRO A 251 9.10 4.37 17.04
C PRO A 251 10.38 4.44 16.20
N THR A 252 10.39 3.97 14.95
CA THR A 252 11.53 4.12 14.03
C THR A 252 11.55 5.49 13.33
N ALA A 253 10.46 6.27 13.43
CA ALA A 253 10.41 7.63 12.92
C ALA A 253 11.43 8.53 13.62
N ASP A 254 12.02 9.47 12.89
CA ASP A 254 12.94 10.44 13.47
C ASP A 254 12.21 11.31 14.51
N PRO A 255 12.65 11.28 15.79
CA PRO A 255 11.97 11.99 16.86
C PRO A 255 12.01 13.52 16.71
N GLU A 256 13.01 14.09 16.02
CA GLU A 256 13.10 15.53 15.75
C GLU A 256 12.00 15.93 14.74
N VAL A 257 11.86 15.19 13.65
CA VAL A 257 10.81 15.42 12.65
C VAL A 257 9.41 15.19 13.25
N VAL A 258 9.24 14.18 14.09
CA VAL A 258 7.98 13.94 14.82
C VAL A 258 7.61 15.14 15.69
N ALA A 259 8.59 15.73 16.38
CA ALA A 259 8.36 16.93 17.21
C ALA A 259 7.98 18.16 16.36
N GLU A 260 8.60 18.33 15.19
CA GLU A 260 8.26 19.42 14.25
C GLU A 260 6.85 19.25 13.68
N ILE A 261 6.44 18.02 13.30
CA ILE A 261 5.08 17.70 12.85
C ILE A 261 4.07 18.03 13.94
N ALA A 262 4.36 17.67 15.20
CA ALA A 262 3.50 18.00 16.32
C ALA A 262 3.41 19.51 16.57
N ALA A 263 4.52 20.24 16.43
CA ALA A 263 4.55 21.69 16.55
C ALA A 263 3.78 22.41 15.43
N ALA A 264 3.70 21.81 14.23
CA ALA A 264 2.88 22.27 13.11
C ALA A 264 1.36 21.99 13.31
N GLY A 265 0.95 21.42 14.45
CA GLY A 265 -0.45 21.24 14.83
C GLY A 265 -1.06 19.88 14.50
N CYS A 266 -0.30 18.94 13.94
CA CYS A 266 -0.76 17.58 13.74
C CYS A 266 -0.50 16.74 14.99
N GLN A 267 -1.53 16.09 15.51
CA GLN A 267 -1.37 15.12 16.62
C GLN A 267 -0.57 13.92 16.12
N VAL A 268 0.39 13.38 16.91
CA VAL A 268 1.17 12.19 16.55
C VAL A 268 1.01 11.12 17.61
N GLU A 269 0.71 9.90 17.19
CA GLU A 269 0.65 8.71 18.05
C GLU A 269 1.63 7.65 17.53
N LEU A 270 2.46 7.11 18.43
CA LEU A 270 3.42 6.06 18.12
C LEU A 270 2.79 4.70 18.41
N ALA A 271 2.64 3.88 17.38
CA ALA A 271 2.19 2.49 17.48
C ALA A 271 3.38 1.57 17.74
N GLY A 272 3.46 0.99 18.92
CA GLY A 272 4.50 0.07 19.37
C GLY A 272 3.98 -1.30 19.76
#